data_5aebc46d4c8e0adee09eaa9660101c2a
#
_entry.id   5aebc46d4c8e0adee09eaa9660101c2a
#
_cell.length_a   1.000
_cell.length_b   1.000
_cell.length_c   1.000
_cell.angle_alpha   90.00
_cell.angle_beta   90.00
_cell.angle_gamma   90.00
#
_symmetry.space_group_name_H-M   'P 1'
#
loop_
_entity.id
_entity.type
_entity.pdbx_description
1 polymer ?
#
loop_
_entity_poly.entity_id
_entity_poly.type
_entity_poly.pdbx_seq_one_letter_code
_entity_poly.pdbx_strand_id
1 'polypeptide(L)'
;MIDGTYKIQMDSPVGAKEGTAVLITSGEKLTGSLSAMGVQIDIENGKVTDNSFTFGGKLESFVGPVIFAVGGSVEGDTIQGIAHIANRDFVFTGYRS
;
A
#
# COMPACT_ATOMS: atom_id res chain seq x y z
N MET A 1 3.66 7.54 -14.18
CA MET A 1 2.28 7.49 -13.74
C MET A 1 2.10 6.41 -12.69
N ILE A 2 1.38 6.69 -11.63
CA ILE A 2 1.24 5.76 -10.50
C ILE A 2 0.25 4.63 -10.80
N ASP A 3 -0.72 4.85 -11.66
CA ASP A 3 -1.74 3.86 -11.98
C ASP A 3 -1.15 2.50 -12.37
N GLY A 4 -1.75 1.44 -11.87
CA GLY A 4 -1.37 0.10 -12.26
C GLY A 4 -1.59 -0.91 -11.15
N THR A 5 -1.25 -2.14 -11.47
CA THR A 5 -1.25 -3.25 -10.51
C THR A 5 0.18 -3.58 -10.18
N TYR A 6 0.49 -3.65 -8.89
CA TYR A 6 1.84 -3.89 -8.41
C TYR A 6 1.89 -5.14 -7.56
N LYS A 7 2.96 -5.91 -7.72
CA LYS A 7 3.30 -6.97 -6.78
C LYS A 7 4.17 -6.37 -5.71
N ILE A 8 3.71 -6.46 -4.47
CA ILE A 8 4.36 -5.83 -3.33
C ILE A 8 5.00 -6.89 -2.44
N GLN A 9 6.19 -6.59 -1.97
CA GLN A 9 6.88 -7.41 -0.98
C GLN A 9 7.18 -6.54 0.24
N MET A 10 6.75 -6.99 1.40
CA MET A 10 6.94 -6.27 2.65
C MET A 10 7.80 -7.11 3.58
N ASP A 11 8.84 -6.51 4.13
CA ASP A 11 9.68 -7.16 5.11
C ASP A 11 9.01 -7.13 6.48
N SER A 12 9.05 -8.24 7.18
CA SER A 12 8.52 -8.34 8.53
C SER A 12 9.44 -9.21 9.39
N PRO A 13 9.31 -9.14 10.73
CA PRO A 13 10.12 -9.97 11.62
C PRO A 13 9.95 -11.47 11.42
N VAL A 14 8.83 -11.88 10.82
CA VAL A 14 8.56 -13.30 10.56
C VAL A 14 8.80 -13.69 9.10
N GLY A 15 9.50 -12.83 8.34
CA GLY A 15 9.82 -13.08 6.95
C GLY A 15 9.11 -12.12 6.00
N ALA A 16 9.41 -12.24 4.73
CA ALA A 16 8.80 -11.40 3.71
C ALA A 16 7.36 -11.82 3.45
N LYS A 17 6.48 -10.84 3.29
CA LYS A 17 5.07 -11.04 2.94
C LYS A 17 4.82 -10.45 1.56
N GLU A 18 4.05 -11.15 0.77
CA GLU A 18 3.70 -10.70 -0.58
C GLU A 18 2.24 -10.28 -0.65
N GLY A 19 1.98 -9.30 -1.48
CA GLY A 19 0.63 -8.84 -1.72
C GLY A 19 0.53 -8.17 -3.08
N THR A 20 -0.66 -7.71 -3.40
CA THR A 20 -0.93 -7.01 -4.65
C THR A 20 -1.59 -5.67 -4.32
N ALA A 21 -1.14 -4.62 -4.99
CA ALA A 21 -1.74 -3.30 -4.87
C ALA A 21 -2.27 -2.86 -6.23
N VAL A 22 -3.52 -2.43 -6.25
CA VAL A 22 -4.12 -1.82 -7.45
C VAL A 22 -4.27 -0.34 -7.14
N LEU A 23 -3.60 0.51 -7.92
CA LEU A 23 -3.61 1.95 -7.70
C LEU A 23 -4.26 2.65 -8.89
N ILE A 24 -5.19 3.52 -8.60
CA ILE A 24 -5.93 4.29 -9.60
C ILE A 24 -5.88 5.75 -9.18
N THR A 25 -5.41 6.61 -10.09
CA THR A 25 -5.35 8.05 -9.80
C THR A 25 -6.46 8.79 -10.55
N SER A 26 -6.97 9.84 -9.92
CA SER A 26 -7.92 10.77 -10.53
C SER A 26 -7.57 12.16 -10.01
N GLY A 27 -6.80 12.93 -10.81
CA GLY A 27 -6.25 14.18 -10.33
C GLY A 27 -5.27 13.91 -9.19
N GLU A 28 -5.52 14.51 -8.04
CA GLU A 28 -4.69 14.31 -6.85
C GLU A 28 -5.20 13.20 -5.94
N LYS A 29 -6.29 12.54 -6.33
CA LYS A 29 -6.86 11.46 -5.52
C LYS A 29 -6.31 10.12 -5.95
N LEU A 30 -6.08 9.26 -4.97
CA LEU A 30 -5.67 7.89 -5.18
C LEU A 30 -6.74 6.96 -4.61
N THR A 31 -7.16 6.00 -5.44
CA THR A 31 -8.08 4.97 -5.02
C THR A 31 -7.50 3.62 -5.41
N GLY A 32 -8.14 2.55 -4.99
CA GLY A 32 -7.72 1.21 -5.34
C GLY A 32 -7.86 0.26 -4.18
N SER A 33 -7.09 -0.81 -4.24
CA SER A 33 -7.18 -1.85 -3.21
C SER A 33 -5.83 -2.52 -2.96
N LEU A 34 -5.71 -3.14 -1.80
CA LEU A 34 -4.58 -3.96 -1.41
C LEU A 34 -5.11 -5.36 -1.16
N SER A 35 -4.41 -6.36 -1.66
CA SER A 35 -4.77 -7.76 -1.45
C SER A 35 -3.56 -8.53 -0.94
N ALA A 36 -3.74 -9.32 0.11
CA ALA A 36 -2.70 -10.18 0.64
C ALA A 36 -3.35 -11.28 1.45
N MET A 37 -2.85 -12.51 1.31
CA MET A 37 -3.26 -13.65 2.13
C MET A 37 -4.79 -13.86 2.15
N GLY A 38 -5.44 -13.62 1.01
CA GLY A 38 -6.88 -13.81 0.90
C GLY A 38 -7.72 -12.66 1.44
N VAL A 39 -7.10 -11.58 1.89
CA VAL A 39 -7.78 -10.41 2.41
C VAL A 39 -7.64 -9.27 1.42
N GLN A 40 -8.71 -8.55 1.18
CA GLN A 40 -8.70 -7.37 0.33
C GLN A 40 -9.14 -6.16 1.15
N ILE A 41 -8.40 -5.06 1.00
CA ILE A 41 -8.64 -3.81 1.73
C ILE A 41 -8.70 -2.68 0.73
N ASP A 42 -9.71 -1.83 0.86
CA ASP A 42 -9.82 -0.63 0.01
C ASP A 42 -8.94 0.48 0.55
N ILE A 43 -8.34 1.24 -0.38
CA ILE A 43 -7.54 2.40 -0.04
C ILE A 43 -8.47 3.55 0.37
N GLU A 44 -8.14 4.22 1.47
CA GLU A 44 -8.89 5.36 1.97
C GLU A 44 -7.99 6.59 2.04
N ASN A 45 -8.56 7.76 1.79
CA ASN A 45 -7.87 9.04 1.90
C ASN A 45 -6.59 9.12 1.08
N GLY A 46 -6.58 8.50 -0.09
CA GLY A 46 -5.41 8.46 -0.94
C GLY A 46 -5.16 9.80 -1.62
N LYS A 47 -3.89 10.19 -1.67
CA LYS A 47 -3.43 11.40 -2.34
C LYS A 47 -2.18 11.10 -3.14
N VAL A 48 -2.04 11.81 -4.25
CA VAL A 48 -0.91 11.69 -5.15
C VAL A 48 -0.33 13.09 -5.41
N THR A 49 0.99 13.19 -5.34
CA THR A 49 1.73 14.39 -5.72
C THR A 49 2.94 13.93 -6.52
N ASP A 50 2.98 14.28 -7.81
CA ASP A 50 4.02 13.82 -8.73
C ASP A 50 4.09 12.28 -8.72
N ASN A 51 5.22 11.72 -8.30
CA ASN A 51 5.41 10.28 -8.21
C ASN A 51 5.26 9.73 -6.79
N SER A 52 4.83 10.57 -5.87
CA SER A 52 4.67 10.20 -4.47
C SER A 52 3.20 10.04 -4.13
N PHE A 53 2.92 9.19 -3.16
CA PHE A 53 1.55 8.94 -2.75
C PHE A 53 1.47 8.68 -1.25
N THR A 54 0.29 8.92 -0.70
CA THR A 54 -0.05 8.54 0.66
C THR A 54 -1.47 8.00 0.66
N PHE A 55 -1.74 7.04 1.52
CA PHE A 55 -3.10 6.56 1.74
C PHE A 55 -3.21 5.89 3.10
N GLY A 56 -4.42 5.59 3.48
CA GLY A 56 -4.69 4.86 4.70
C GLY A 56 -5.63 3.72 4.42
N GLY A 57 -5.95 2.99 5.46
CA GLY A 57 -6.91 1.91 5.39
C GLY A 57 -7.20 1.37 6.77
N LYS A 58 -8.11 0.40 6.80
CA LYS A 58 -8.56 -0.19 8.04
C LYS A 58 -8.62 -1.70 7.85
N LEU A 59 -7.96 -2.41 8.75
CA LEU A 59 -7.94 -3.87 8.76
C LEU A 59 -8.70 -4.37 9.97
N GLU A 60 -9.68 -5.23 9.75
CA GLU A 60 -10.41 -5.86 10.84
C GLU A 60 -9.59 -7.03 11.39
N SER A 61 -9.49 -7.10 12.72
CA SER A 61 -8.74 -8.16 13.38
C SER A 61 -9.51 -8.66 14.60
N PHE A 62 -8.99 -9.71 15.23
CA PHE A 62 -9.59 -10.27 16.44
C PHE A 62 -9.66 -9.27 17.59
N VAL A 63 -8.75 -8.32 17.60
CA VAL A 63 -8.71 -7.30 18.65
C VAL A 63 -9.38 -6.00 18.22
N GLY A 64 -10.11 -6.02 17.12
CA GLY A 64 -10.80 -4.87 16.60
C GLY A 64 -10.11 -4.29 15.38
N PRO A 65 -10.58 -3.12 14.89
CA PRO A 65 -10.02 -2.51 13.69
C PRO A 65 -8.61 -1.98 13.95
N VAL A 66 -7.74 -2.20 12.98
CA VAL A 66 -6.38 -1.66 12.97
C VAL A 66 -6.29 -0.66 11.82
N ILE A 67 -5.97 0.58 12.15
CA ILE A 67 -5.82 1.64 11.16
C ILE A 67 -4.36 1.71 10.76
N PHE A 68 -4.10 1.81 9.46
CA PHE A 68 -2.74 1.93 8.95
C PHE A 68 -2.63 3.11 8.00
N ALA A 69 -1.39 3.57 7.81
CA ALA A 69 -1.08 4.63 6.87
C ALA A 69 0.13 4.21 6.05
N VAL A 70 0.12 4.56 4.76
CA VAL A 70 1.18 4.18 3.84
C VAL A 70 1.65 5.42 3.09
N GLY A 71 2.96 5.55 2.94
CA GLY A 71 3.54 6.59 2.10
C GLY A 71 4.63 5.97 1.24
N GLY A 72 4.73 6.42 -0.01
CA GLY A 72 5.72 5.88 -0.91
C GLY A 72 5.82 6.63 -2.21
N SER A 73 6.55 6.04 -3.15
CA SER A 73 6.76 6.62 -4.47
C SER A 73 6.90 5.53 -5.52
N VAL A 74 6.68 5.94 -6.77
CA VAL A 74 6.84 5.07 -7.94
C VAL A 74 7.87 5.68 -8.87
N GLU A 75 8.84 4.88 -9.28
CA GLU A 75 9.81 5.27 -10.31
C GLU A 75 9.81 4.20 -11.39
N GLY A 76 9.41 4.58 -12.61
CA GLY A 76 9.25 3.62 -13.68
C GLY A 76 8.23 2.55 -13.29
N ASP A 77 8.68 1.31 -13.20
CA ASP A 77 7.84 0.18 -12.82
C ASP A 77 8.07 -0.29 -11.38
N THR A 78 8.83 0.47 -10.60
CA THR A 78 9.18 0.11 -9.23
C THR A 78 8.40 0.97 -8.24
N ILE A 79 7.85 0.35 -7.22
CA ILE A 79 7.18 1.03 -6.12
C ILE A 79 7.93 0.75 -4.82
N GLN A 80 8.02 1.74 -3.96
CA GLN A 80 8.65 1.59 -2.65
C GLN A 80 8.01 2.54 -1.66
N GLY A 81 8.08 2.18 -0.39
CA GLY A 81 7.53 3.04 0.65
C GLY A 81 7.59 2.41 2.02
N ILE A 82 6.85 3.03 2.93
CA ILE A 82 6.77 2.60 4.31
C ILE A 82 5.30 2.51 4.70
N ALA A 83 4.94 1.40 5.34
CA ALA A 83 3.61 1.22 5.91
C ALA A 83 3.71 1.35 7.44
N HIS A 84 2.89 2.21 8.01
CA HIS A 84 2.79 2.39 9.46
C HIS A 84 1.57 1.63 9.96
N ILE A 85 1.80 0.53 10.66
CA ILE A 85 0.73 -0.35 11.14
C ILE A 85 0.95 -0.63 12.63
N ALA A 86 -0.03 -0.29 13.45
CA ALA A 86 0.00 -0.58 14.89
C ALA A 86 1.30 -0.12 15.58
N ASN A 87 1.71 1.11 15.32
CA ASN A 87 2.92 1.74 15.87
C ASN A 87 4.23 1.10 15.39
N ARG A 88 4.19 0.39 14.28
CA ARG A 88 5.38 -0.19 13.67
C ARG A 88 5.49 0.25 12.23
N ASP A 89 6.71 0.36 11.75
CA ASP A 89 7.00 0.73 10.37
C ASP A 89 7.52 -0.48 9.62
N PHE A 90 6.96 -0.70 8.43
CA PHE A 90 7.37 -1.78 7.54
C PHE A 90 7.75 -1.18 6.19
N VAL A 91 8.95 -1.47 5.74
CA VAL A 91 9.40 -1.05 4.41
C VAL A 91 8.87 -2.04 3.39
N PHE A 92 8.36 -1.53 2.28
CA PHE A 92 7.91 -2.38 1.18
C PHE A 92 8.51 -1.94 -0.13
N THR A 93 8.64 -2.89 -1.04
CA THR A 93 9.05 -2.65 -2.41
C THR A 93 8.20 -3.52 -3.32
N GLY A 94 8.16 -3.17 -4.60
CA GLY A 94 7.39 -3.94 -5.53
C GLY A 94 7.61 -3.52 -6.97
N TYR A 95 6.92 -4.21 -7.85
CA TYR A 95 7.01 -3.98 -9.30
C TYR A 95 5.63 -3.96 -9.91
N ARG A 96 5.48 -3.13 -10.93
CA ARG A 96 4.29 -3.15 -11.76
C ARG A 96 4.22 -4.46 -12.52
N SER A 97 3.09 -5.11 -12.43
CA SER A 97 2.91 -6.39 -13.13
C SER A 97 2.16 -6.22 -14.43
#